data_3006a533b7d22f0299a99d7e8b87308c
#
_entry.id   3006a533b7d22f0299a99d7e8b87308c
#
_cell.length_a   1.000
_cell.length_b   1.000
_cell.length_c   1.000
_cell.angle_alpha   90.00
_cell.angle_beta   90.00
_cell.angle_gamma   90.00
#
_symmetry.space_group_name_H-M   'P 1'
#
loop_
_entity.id
_entity.type
_entity.pdbx_description
1 polymer ?
#
loop_
_entity_poly.entity_id
_entity_poly.type
_entity_poly.pdbx_seq_one_letter_code
_entity_poly.pdbx_strand_id
1 'polypeptide(L)'
;MTEPKRKIALLVALLALVGAALFAGLGLVREKGGGGLVANGTIEATEVEVSSKLPGRLTQLLVKEGDQVQANQVIARLDTSEIETEVAQHQATVARTEAQLRELLAGSRLQEIEEARANLEQAEHNLKLAKDEWDRLDSLFKEGAISAQERDRAKNRVEVASSQVKATRERYELIRSGPRSEVIEAARHERDRAKAALGMAQVRLRDSTILAPLAAIVLIKRAEQGEVVNPGFPIVVLINPDDLWLRVYIPESEIGLVGIGQAAAVTVDSFPNRRFEGKVIEISSKAEFTPRTVQTKKERVNLVFGVKISLDNRERLLKPGMPADTEIMVGSGGTQRTSRRSSARWSPING
;
A
#
# COMPACT_ATOMS: atom_id res chain seq x y z
N MET A 1 -85.95 1.25 -58.27
CA MET A 1 -84.46 1.45 -58.33
C MET A 1 -84.01 1.74 -56.89
N THR A 2 -83.26 0.81 -56.20
CA THR A 2 -82.19 1.28 -55.30
C THR A 2 -81.71 0.23 -54.30
N GLU A 3 -82.13 -1.00 -54.29
CA GLU A 3 -81.64 -2.00 -53.34
C GLU A 3 -80.19 -2.50 -53.64
N PRO A 4 -79.67 -2.73 -54.86
CA PRO A 4 -78.38 -3.29 -55.12
C PRO A 4 -77.17 -2.36 -54.76
N LYS A 5 -77.38 -0.99 -54.98
CA LYS A 5 -76.28 -0.05 -54.72
C LYS A 5 -75.99 0.16 -53.24
N ARG A 6 -76.97 0.00 -52.35
CA ARG A 6 -76.80 0.09 -50.87
C ARG A 6 -76.03 -1.10 -50.31
N LYS A 7 -76.24 -2.29 -50.85
CA LYS A 7 -75.52 -3.51 -50.42
C LYS A 7 -74.07 -3.48 -50.87
N ILE A 8 -73.77 -2.94 -52.06
CA ILE A 8 -72.41 -2.78 -52.53
C ILE A 8 -71.62 -1.75 -51.68
N ALA A 9 -72.28 -0.65 -51.34
CA ALA A 9 -71.68 0.42 -50.52
C ALA A 9 -71.36 -0.07 -49.08
N LEU A 10 -72.23 -0.90 -48.51
CA LEU A 10 -72.04 -1.53 -47.22
C LEU A 10 -70.86 -2.56 -47.26
N LEU A 11 -70.77 -3.30 -48.35
CA LEU A 11 -69.69 -4.29 -48.54
C LEU A 11 -68.31 -3.63 -48.70
N VAL A 12 -68.21 -2.52 -49.38
CA VAL A 12 -67.00 -1.71 -49.54
C VAL A 12 -66.62 -1.02 -48.25
N ALA A 13 -67.60 -0.50 -47.50
CA ALA A 13 -67.33 0.07 -46.13
C ALA A 13 -66.86 -0.97 -45.12
N LEU A 14 -67.39 -2.19 -45.13
CA LEU A 14 -66.98 -3.30 -44.34
C LEU A 14 -65.51 -3.75 -44.67
N LEU A 15 -65.21 -3.83 -45.98
CA LEU A 15 -63.86 -4.17 -46.46
C LEU A 15 -62.81 -3.08 -46.05
N ALA A 16 -63.19 -1.81 -46.12
CA ALA A 16 -62.37 -0.69 -45.70
C ALA A 16 -62.13 -0.71 -44.16
N LEU A 17 -63.15 -1.06 -43.37
CA LEU A 17 -63.03 -1.20 -41.93
C LEU A 17 -62.15 -2.39 -41.55
N VAL A 18 -62.29 -3.53 -42.21
CA VAL A 18 -61.42 -4.71 -42.01
C VAL A 18 -59.97 -4.41 -42.43
N GLY A 19 -59.80 -3.69 -43.55
CA GLY A 19 -58.47 -3.25 -43.99
C GLY A 19 -57.82 -2.27 -43.01
N ALA A 20 -58.58 -1.32 -42.46
CA ALA A 20 -58.09 -0.39 -41.47
C ALA A 20 -57.78 -1.08 -40.12
N ALA A 21 -58.61 -2.06 -39.70
CA ALA A 21 -58.35 -2.86 -38.50
C ALA A 21 -57.13 -3.77 -38.65
N LEU A 22 -56.92 -4.37 -39.85
CA LEU A 22 -55.74 -5.15 -40.16
C LEU A 22 -54.48 -4.25 -40.22
N PHE A 23 -54.59 -3.05 -40.77
CA PHE A 23 -53.48 -2.09 -40.85
C PHE A 23 -53.13 -1.55 -39.47
N ALA A 24 -54.11 -1.24 -38.61
CA ALA A 24 -53.91 -0.87 -37.21
C ALA A 24 -53.34 -2.04 -36.38
N GLY A 25 -53.83 -3.27 -36.60
CA GLY A 25 -53.32 -4.48 -35.96
C GLY A 25 -51.86 -4.80 -36.33
N LEU A 26 -51.48 -4.65 -37.60
CA LEU A 26 -50.10 -4.78 -38.07
C LEU A 26 -49.19 -3.65 -37.55
N GLY A 27 -49.74 -2.44 -37.34
CA GLY A 27 -49.01 -1.32 -36.71
C GLY A 27 -48.70 -1.59 -35.23
N LEU A 28 -49.65 -2.13 -34.48
CA LEU A 28 -49.51 -2.47 -33.05
C LEU A 28 -48.59 -3.68 -32.78
N VAL A 29 -48.42 -4.59 -33.76
CA VAL A 29 -47.47 -5.72 -33.65
C VAL A 29 -46.05 -5.27 -34.02
N ARG A 30 -45.86 -4.14 -34.69
CA ARG A 30 -44.55 -3.67 -35.14
C ARG A 30 -43.81 -2.80 -34.11
N GLU A 31 -44.43 -2.42 -32.99
CA GLU A 31 -43.82 -1.62 -31.92
C GLU A 31 -43.19 -2.41 -30.75
N LYS A 32 -43.03 -3.73 -30.86
CA LYS A 32 -42.30 -4.53 -29.87
C LYS A 32 -40.97 -5.08 -30.37
N GLY A 33 -40.28 -4.31 -31.20
CA GLY A 33 -38.97 -4.65 -31.73
C GLY A 33 -37.94 -3.57 -31.40
N GLY A 34 -37.82 -3.14 -30.18
CA GLY A 34 -36.59 -2.59 -29.67
C GLY A 34 -35.62 -3.74 -29.50
N GLY A 35 -34.89 -4.07 -30.58
CA GLY A 35 -33.94 -5.19 -30.58
C GLY A 35 -32.78 -4.95 -29.65
N GLY A 36 -32.91 -5.35 -28.40
CA GLY A 36 -31.79 -5.48 -27.50
C GLY A 36 -30.92 -6.64 -27.95
N LEU A 37 -29.62 -6.49 -27.89
CA LEU A 37 -28.66 -7.57 -28.11
C LEU A 37 -28.69 -8.51 -26.89
N VAL A 38 -29.12 -9.75 -27.12
CA VAL A 38 -29.20 -10.75 -26.06
C VAL A 38 -27.88 -11.51 -26.02
N ALA A 39 -27.26 -11.59 -24.85
CA ALA A 39 -26.06 -12.36 -24.60
C ALA A 39 -26.15 -13.08 -23.25
N ASN A 40 -25.48 -14.20 -23.15
CA ASN A 40 -25.35 -14.96 -21.89
C ASN A 40 -23.93 -14.88 -21.35
N GLY A 41 -23.82 -15.04 -20.03
CA GLY A 41 -22.53 -14.95 -19.37
C GLY A 41 -22.56 -15.42 -17.91
N THR A 42 -21.53 -15.08 -17.19
CA THR A 42 -21.38 -15.43 -15.78
C THR A 42 -21.11 -14.19 -14.96
N ILE A 43 -21.70 -14.13 -13.79
CA ILE A 43 -21.43 -13.07 -12.83
C ILE A 43 -20.06 -13.33 -12.20
N GLU A 44 -19.19 -12.34 -12.25
CA GLU A 44 -17.85 -12.35 -11.69
C GLU A 44 -17.70 -11.24 -10.64
N ALA A 45 -16.68 -11.34 -9.81
CA ALA A 45 -16.29 -10.31 -8.84
C ALA A 45 -14.78 -10.11 -8.87
N THR A 46 -14.30 -8.99 -8.34
CA THR A 46 -12.88 -8.81 -8.08
C THR A 46 -12.47 -9.69 -6.91
N GLU A 47 -11.63 -10.67 -7.18
CA GLU A 47 -11.02 -11.52 -6.17
C GLU A 47 -9.77 -10.87 -5.61
N VAL A 48 -9.66 -10.79 -4.29
CA VAL A 48 -8.50 -10.30 -3.57
C VAL A 48 -7.91 -11.44 -2.76
N GLU A 49 -6.76 -11.93 -3.19
CA GLU A 49 -6.03 -12.97 -2.48
C GLU A 49 -5.29 -12.37 -1.29
N VAL A 50 -5.65 -12.79 -0.09
CA VAL A 50 -4.95 -12.42 1.14
C VAL A 50 -3.91 -13.47 1.47
N SER A 51 -2.64 -13.10 1.35
CA SER A 51 -1.49 -13.97 1.59
C SER A 51 -0.66 -13.51 2.78
N SER A 52 0.15 -14.43 3.32
CA SER A 52 1.17 -14.07 4.30
C SER A 52 2.36 -13.39 3.63
N LYS A 53 2.95 -12.42 4.33
CA LYS A 53 4.26 -11.83 3.98
C LYS A 53 5.44 -12.60 4.57
N LEU A 54 5.18 -13.42 5.61
CA LEU A 54 6.18 -14.18 6.34
C LEU A 54 5.90 -15.68 6.22
N PRO A 55 6.93 -16.52 6.20
CA PRO A 55 6.74 -17.94 6.37
C PRO A 55 6.39 -18.25 7.84
N GLY A 56 5.56 -19.23 8.08
CA GLY A 56 5.22 -19.64 9.44
C GLY A 56 4.03 -20.58 9.52
N ARG A 57 3.79 -21.12 10.71
CA ARG A 57 2.63 -21.95 10.98
C ARG A 57 1.43 -21.10 11.35
N LEU A 58 0.27 -21.36 10.76
CA LEU A 58 -1.00 -20.75 11.13
C LEU A 58 -1.46 -21.26 12.50
N THR A 59 -1.35 -20.44 13.53
CA THR A 59 -1.83 -20.78 14.88
C THR A 59 -3.33 -20.58 15.01
N GLN A 60 -3.87 -19.59 14.32
CA GLN A 60 -5.30 -19.27 14.33
C GLN A 60 -5.78 -18.87 12.93
N LEU A 61 -6.94 -19.38 12.54
CA LEU A 61 -7.70 -18.92 11.39
C LEU A 61 -9.10 -18.53 11.92
N LEU A 62 -9.42 -17.24 11.88
CA LEU A 62 -10.56 -16.64 12.59
C LEU A 62 -11.78 -16.44 11.70
N VAL A 63 -11.70 -16.85 10.44
CA VAL A 63 -12.76 -16.67 9.44
C VAL A 63 -13.08 -17.99 8.74
N LYS A 64 -14.31 -18.10 8.26
CA LYS A 64 -14.84 -19.21 7.48
C LYS A 64 -15.33 -18.72 6.13
N GLU A 65 -15.50 -19.63 5.18
CA GLU A 65 -16.14 -19.33 3.91
C GLU A 65 -17.56 -18.81 4.12
N GLY A 66 -17.89 -17.72 3.44
CA GLY A 66 -19.16 -17.01 3.58
C GLY A 66 -19.17 -15.92 4.65
N ASP A 67 -18.18 -15.83 5.53
CA ASP A 67 -18.11 -14.78 6.55
C ASP A 67 -17.90 -13.39 5.92
N GLN A 68 -18.54 -12.39 6.50
CA GLN A 68 -18.30 -11.00 6.18
C GLN A 68 -17.17 -10.46 7.06
N VAL A 69 -16.17 -9.84 6.45
CA VAL A 69 -15.04 -9.22 7.13
C VAL A 69 -15.01 -7.72 6.87
N GLN A 70 -14.57 -6.96 7.87
CA GLN A 70 -14.33 -5.52 7.74
C GLN A 70 -12.86 -5.24 7.37
N ALA A 71 -12.60 -4.08 6.80
CA ALA A 71 -11.21 -3.63 6.58
C ALA A 71 -10.42 -3.62 7.91
N ASN A 72 -9.19 -4.13 7.88
CA ASN A 72 -8.30 -4.33 9.04
C ASN A 72 -8.80 -5.35 10.09
N GLN A 73 -9.81 -6.12 9.81
CA GLN A 73 -10.20 -7.24 10.66
C GLN A 73 -9.15 -8.35 10.57
N VAL A 74 -8.83 -8.96 11.72
CA VAL A 74 -7.88 -10.08 11.77
C VAL A 74 -8.49 -11.31 11.11
N ILE A 75 -7.81 -11.85 10.10
CA ILE A 75 -8.18 -13.07 9.40
C ILE A 75 -7.46 -14.27 10.00
N ALA A 76 -6.14 -14.14 10.19
CA ALA A 76 -5.31 -15.25 10.67
C ALA A 76 -4.12 -14.73 11.48
N ARG A 77 -3.49 -15.62 12.26
CA ARG A 77 -2.26 -15.36 12.98
C ARG A 77 -1.26 -16.48 12.74
N LEU A 78 -0.02 -16.09 12.53
CA LEU A 78 1.12 -17.00 12.51
C LEU A 78 1.63 -17.26 13.93
N ASP A 79 2.48 -18.28 14.08
CA ASP A 79 3.28 -18.49 15.29
C ASP A 79 4.28 -17.34 15.44
N THR A 80 4.25 -16.68 16.59
CA THR A 80 5.07 -15.50 16.90
C THR A 80 6.24 -15.78 17.83
N SER A 81 6.37 -17.01 18.36
CA SER A 81 7.30 -17.36 19.44
C SER A 81 8.75 -16.98 19.11
N GLU A 82 9.20 -17.26 17.90
CA GLU A 82 10.55 -16.92 17.43
C GLU A 82 10.72 -15.41 17.24
N ILE A 83 9.71 -14.76 16.62
CA ILE A 83 9.73 -13.32 16.34
C ILE A 83 9.67 -12.51 17.65
N GLU A 84 8.90 -12.92 18.63
CA GLU A 84 8.85 -12.29 19.96
C GLU A 84 10.19 -12.38 20.67
N THR A 85 10.88 -13.52 20.55
CA THR A 85 12.24 -13.69 21.09
C THR A 85 13.23 -12.77 20.37
N GLU A 86 13.15 -12.62 19.04
CA GLU A 86 13.96 -11.68 18.25
C GLU A 86 13.71 -10.23 18.70
N VAL A 87 12.46 -9.85 18.92
CA VAL A 87 12.08 -8.50 19.43
C VAL A 87 12.70 -8.27 20.81
N ALA A 88 12.60 -9.24 21.73
CA ALA A 88 13.18 -9.13 23.08
C ALA A 88 14.70 -8.99 23.03
N GLN A 89 15.39 -9.72 22.15
CA GLN A 89 16.84 -9.60 21.93
C GLN A 89 17.24 -8.21 21.45
N HIS A 90 16.53 -7.67 20.47
CA HIS A 90 16.80 -6.32 19.97
C HIS A 90 16.47 -5.24 20.99
N GLN A 91 15.42 -5.41 21.81
CA GLN A 91 15.12 -4.52 22.93
C GLN A 91 16.27 -4.48 23.95
N ALA A 92 16.82 -5.63 24.31
CA ALA A 92 17.98 -5.70 25.20
C ALA A 92 19.21 -5.01 24.58
N THR A 93 19.42 -5.13 23.26
CA THR A 93 20.50 -4.46 22.54
C THR A 93 20.32 -2.94 22.56
N VAL A 94 19.13 -2.43 22.34
CA VAL A 94 18.81 -0.99 22.45
C VAL A 94 19.09 -0.50 23.89
N ALA A 95 18.62 -1.23 24.91
CA ALA A 95 18.84 -0.85 26.29
C ALA A 95 20.34 -0.75 26.63
N ARG A 96 21.15 -1.70 26.13
CA ARG A 96 22.62 -1.70 26.32
C ARG A 96 23.26 -0.48 25.65
N THR A 97 22.94 -0.20 24.39
CA THR A 97 23.54 0.92 23.66
C THR A 97 23.10 2.28 24.22
N GLU A 98 21.86 2.39 24.71
CA GLU A 98 21.38 3.58 25.42
C GLU A 98 22.10 3.78 26.78
N ALA A 99 22.37 2.71 27.52
CA ALA A 99 23.14 2.80 28.75
C ALA A 99 24.57 3.27 28.48
N GLN A 100 25.23 2.74 27.45
CA GLN A 100 26.57 3.17 27.02
C GLN A 100 26.60 4.64 26.58
N LEU A 101 25.60 5.09 25.82
CA LEU A 101 25.48 6.49 25.42
C LEU A 101 25.27 7.40 26.67
N ARG A 102 24.43 6.99 27.63
CA ARG A 102 24.24 7.75 28.88
C ARG A 102 25.53 7.85 29.67
N GLU A 103 26.33 6.76 29.75
CA GLU A 103 27.64 6.78 30.42
C GLU A 103 28.58 7.80 29.77
N LEU A 104 28.69 7.80 28.43
CA LEU A 104 29.52 8.75 27.70
C LEU A 104 29.03 10.20 27.87
N LEU A 105 27.73 10.42 27.90
CA LEU A 105 27.15 11.75 28.10
C LEU A 105 27.31 12.26 29.53
N ALA A 106 27.37 11.37 30.53
CA ALA A 106 27.64 11.71 31.91
C ALA A 106 29.08 12.21 32.09
N GLY A 107 30.00 11.81 31.20
CA GLY A 107 31.39 12.21 31.23
C GLY A 107 32.17 11.58 32.36
N SER A 108 33.27 12.25 32.82
CA SER A 108 34.08 11.78 33.92
C SER A 108 33.31 11.88 35.24
N ARG A 109 33.62 10.97 36.15
CA ARG A 109 33.00 10.96 37.50
C ARG A 109 33.41 12.21 38.27
N LEU A 110 32.50 12.74 39.08
CA LEU A 110 32.77 13.89 39.91
C LEU A 110 34.03 13.71 40.78
N GLN A 111 34.24 12.51 41.32
CA GLN A 111 35.42 12.20 42.13
C GLN A 111 36.73 12.32 41.34
N GLU A 112 36.74 11.88 40.06
CA GLU A 112 37.92 11.98 39.19
C GLU A 112 38.25 13.46 38.85
N ILE A 113 37.22 14.27 38.66
CA ILE A 113 37.38 15.70 38.43
C ILE A 113 37.92 16.41 39.67
N GLU A 114 37.39 16.10 40.88
CA GLU A 114 37.86 16.71 42.15
C GLU A 114 39.27 16.26 42.50
N GLU A 115 39.66 15.01 42.23
CA GLU A 115 41.03 14.50 42.39
C GLU A 115 42.01 15.27 41.48
N ALA A 116 41.67 15.43 40.21
CA ALA A 116 42.50 16.14 39.24
C ALA A 116 42.62 17.67 39.64
N ARG A 117 41.54 18.26 40.14
CA ARG A 117 41.54 19.61 40.68
C ARG A 117 42.47 19.77 41.88
N ALA A 118 42.37 18.89 42.84
CA ALA A 118 43.24 18.92 44.03
C ALA A 118 44.72 18.79 43.65
N ASN A 119 45.04 17.92 42.68
CA ASN A 119 46.43 17.78 42.16
C ASN A 119 46.90 19.08 41.47
N LEU A 120 46.03 19.79 40.77
CA LEU A 120 46.35 21.08 40.16
C LEU A 120 46.61 22.16 41.27
N GLU A 121 45.73 22.26 42.27
CA GLU A 121 45.89 23.14 43.39
C GLU A 121 47.20 22.91 44.16
N GLN A 122 47.55 21.64 44.39
CA GLN A 122 48.85 21.32 44.99
C GLN A 122 50.04 21.78 44.16
N ALA A 123 50.00 21.60 42.84
CA ALA A 123 51.06 22.08 41.94
C ALA A 123 51.13 23.61 41.92
N GLU A 124 50.00 24.33 41.97
CA GLU A 124 49.95 25.77 42.04
C GLU A 124 50.54 26.30 43.37
N HIS A 125 50.25 25.65 44.51
CA HIS A 125 50.87 25.96 45.79
C HIS A 125 52.38 25.78 45.76
N ASN A 126 52.87 24.68 45.17
CA ASN A 126 54.32 24.43 45.02
C ASN A 126 55.00 25.50 44.15
N LEU A 127 54.35 25.90 43.03
CA LEU A 127 54.87 27.01 42.23
C LEU A 127 54.92 28.33 42.98
N LYS A 128 53.90 28.63 43.78
CA LYS A 128 53.89 29.82 44.63
C LYS A 128 55.07 29.82 45.62
N LEU A 129 55.31 28.71 46.34
CA LEU A 129 56.44 28.58 47.27
C LEU A 129 57.78 28.78 46.55
N ALA A 130 57.95 28.15 45.34
CA ALA A 130 59.16 28.31 44.57
C ALA A 130 59.37 29.74 44.08
N LYS A 131 58.31 30.51 43.77
CA LYS A 131 58.36 31.90 43.39
C LYS A 131 58.77 32.76 44.58
N ASP A 132 58.12 32.60 45.72
CA ASP A 132 58.41 33.35 46.96
C ASP A 132 59.87 33.12 47.40
N GLU A 133 60.44 31.91 47.25
CA GLU A 133 61.84 31.63 47.50
C GLU A 133 62.77 32.32 46.47
N TRP A 134 62.42 32.24 45.19
CA TRP A 134 63.15 32.90 44.14
C TRP A 134 63.22 34.43 44.38
N ASP A 135 62.12 35.08 44.61
CA ASP A 135 62.06 36.52 44.84
C ASP A 135 62.92 36.94 46.01
N ARG A 136 62.95 36.18 47.12
CA ARG A 136 63.80 36.40 48.28
C ARG A 136 65.30 36.23 47.92
N LEU A 137 65.65 35.12 47.24
CA LEU A 137 67.04 34.86 46.85
C LEU A 137 67.55 35.83 45.79
N ASP A 138 66.71 36.26 44.86
CA ASP A 138 67.08 37.26 43.85
C ASP A 138 67.37 38.65 44.52
N SER A 139 66.66 39.01 45.57
CA SER A 139 66.92 40.21 46.39
C SER A 139 68.23 40.09 47.11
N LEU A 140 68.51 38.96 47.79
CA LEU A 140 69.78 38.70 48.47
C LEU A 140 71.00 38.66 47.54
N PHE A 141 70.79 38.16 46.31
CA PHE A 141 71.82 38.18 45.29
C PHE A 141 72.16 39.64 44.85
N LYS A 142 71.16 40.51 44.68
CA LYS A 142 71.34 41.90 44.34
C LYS A 142 72.10 42.70 45.48
N GLU A 143 71.93 42.23 46.71
CA GLU A 143 72.67 42.73 47.88
C GLU A 143 74.06 42.11 48.05
N GLY A 144 74.46 41.18 47.20
CA GLY A 144 75.73 40.49 47.24
C GLY A 144 75.86 39.42 48.34
N ALA A 145 74.71 38.99 48.96
CA ALA A 145 74.71 38.08 50.13
C ALA A 145 74.77 36.60 49.73
N ILE A 146 74.50 36.20 48.45
CA ILE A 146 74.48 34.83 48.00
C ILE A 146 75.23 34.68 46.66
N SER A 147 75.52 33.39 46.27
CA SER A 147 76.16 33.11 44.99
C SER A 147 75.18 33.08 43.80
N ALA A 148 75.69 33.36 42.60
CA ALA A 148 74.92 33.22 41.36
C ALA A 148 74.34 31.81 41.18
N GLN A 149 75.10 30.78 41.63
CA GLN A 149 74.66 29.37 41.56
C GLN A 149 73.37 29.12 42.42
N GLU A 150 73.30 29.74 43.59
CA GLU A 150 72.09 29.58 44.45
C GLU A 150 70.88 30.27 43.84
N ARG A 151 71.05 31.48 43.30
CA ARG A 151 69.99 32.17 42.58
C ARG A 151 69.53 31.37 41.35
N ASP A 152 70.40 30.83 40.53
CA ASP A 152 70.06 30.07 39.34
C ASP A 152 69.39 28.74 39.66
N ARG A 153 69.77 28.09 40.80
CA ARG A 153 69.05 26.93 41.34
C ARG A 153 67.57 27.28 41.70
N ALA A 154 67.34 28.42 42.33
CA ALA A 154 65.98 28.81 42.68
C ALA A 154 65.15 29.14 41.44
N LYS A 155 65.78 29.81 40.45
CA LYS A 155 65.14 30.04 39.12
C LYS A 155 64.70 28.74 38.45
N ASN A 156 65.61 27.73 38.42
CA ASN A 156 65.32 26.45 37.84
C ASN A 156 64.19 25.74 38.58
N ARG A 157 64.04 25.87 39.91
CA ARG A 157 62.91 25.35 40.70
C ARG A 157 61.61 25.95 40.25
N VAL A 158 61.56 27.29 40.00
CA VAL A 158 60.36 27.99 39.47
C VAL A 158 59.99 27.44 38.09
N GLU A 159 60.99 27.21 37.19
CA GLU A 159 60.73 26.70 35.86
C GLU A 159 60.16 25.28 35.89
N VAL A 160 60.73 24.40 36.75
CA VAL A 160 60.22 23.03 36.96
C VAL A 160 58.81 23.05 37.51
N ALA A 161 58.54 23.85 38.61
CA ALA A 161 57.22 23.97 39.20
C ALA A 161 56.19 24.54 38.25
N SER A 162 56.57 25.51 37.40
CA SER A 162 55.74 26.06 36.35
C SER A 162 55.34 25.02 35.28
N SER A 163 56.31 24.21 34.89
CA SER A 163 56.06 23.11 33.95
C SER A 163 55.12 22.05 34.54
N GLN A 164 55.27 21.77 35.86
CA GLN A 164 54.37 20.86 36.57
C GLN A 164 52.92 21.40 36.63
N VAL A 165 52.72 22.67 36.93
CA VAL A 165 51.40 23.32 36.89
C VAL A 165 50.77 23.19 35.51
N LYS A 166 51.54 23.43 34.46
CA LYS A 166 51.03 23.28 33.08
C LYS A 166 50.58 21.85 32.82
N ALA A 167 51.38 20.89 33.16
CA ALA A 167 51.06 19.45 32.94
C ALA A 167 49.80 19.02 33.73
N THR A 168 49.69 19.40 35.00
CA THR A 168 48.51 19.08 35.82
C THR A 168 47.25 19.82 35.37
N ARG A 169 47.41 21.05 34.89
CA ARG A 169 46.29 21.79 34.30
C ARG A 169 45.75 21.13 33.03
N GLU A 170 46.61 20.76 32.10
CA GLU A 170 46.21 20.04 30.92
C GLU A 170 45.50 18.72 31.26
N ARG A 171 45.98 18.02 32.29
CA ARG A 171 45.36 16.79 32.79
C ARG A 171 43.96 17.04 33.36
N TYR A 172 43.81 18.09 34.18
CA TYR A 172 42.50 18.51 34.72
C TYR A 172 41.51 18.88 33.61
N GLU A 173 41.92 19.67 32.66
CA GLU A 173 41.06 20.05 31.54
C GLU A 173 40.66 18.83 30.65
N LEU A 174 41.59 17.89 30.44
CA LEU A 174 41.28 16.64 29.73
C LEU A 174 40.20 15.81 30.47
N ILE A 175 40.32 15.65 31.78
CA ILE A 175 39.33 14.91 32.59
C ILE A 175 38.00 15.66 32.62
N ARG A 176 38.02 16.96 32.80
CA ARG A 176 36.84 17.83 32.84
C ARG A 176 36.08 17.87 31.52
N SER A 177 36.79 17.88 30.40
CA SER A 177 36.16 17.89 29.07
C SER A 177 35.42 16.59 28.73
N GLY A 178 35.77 15.49 29.40
CA GLY A 178 35.13 14.19 29.18
C GLY A 178 35.45 13.57 27.82
N PRO A 179 34.60 12.64 27.35
CA PRO A 179 34.75 11.98 26.07
C PRO A 179 34.65 12.96 24.91
N ARG A 180 35.40 12.69 23.84
CA ARG A 180 35.35 13.48 22.60
C ARG A 180 33.97 13.42 21.97
N SER A 181 33.56 14.50 21.30
CA SER A 181 32.28 14.60 20.56
C SER A 181 32.09 13.47 19.56
N GLU A 182 33.17 13.05 18.87
CA GLU A 182 33.14 12.00 17.87
C GLU A 182 32.80 10.63 18.49
N VAL A 183 33.28 10.38 19.73
CA VAL A 183 32.96 9.13 20.46
C VAL A 183 31.49 9.11 20.87
N ILE A 184 30.97 10.25 21.32
CA ILE A 184 29.55 10.40 21.67
C ILE A 184 28.68 10.24 20.42
N GLU A 185 29.09 10.82 19.29
CA GLU A 185 28.36 10.71 18.02
C GLU A 185 28.37 9.27 17.49
N ALA A 186 29.50 8.56 17.56
CA ALA A 186 29.59 7.16 17.23
C ALA A 186 28.63 6.31 18.07
N ALA A 187 28.55 6.57 19.39
CA ALA A 187 27.63 5.89 20.29
C ALA A 187 26.14 6.21 19.97
N ARG A 188 25.84 7.43 19.52
CA ARG A 188 24.49 7.77 19.05
C ARG A 188 24.11 6.99 17.82
N HIS A 189 24.99 6.90 16.84
CA HIS A 189 24.75 6.12 15.64
C HIS A 189 24.58 4.63 15.92
N GLU A 190 25.35 4.08 16.85
CA GLU A 190 25.20 2.68 17.26
C GLU A 190 23.84 2.43 17.95
N ARG A 191 23.39 3.33 18.82
CA ARG A 191 22.05 3.28 19.40
C ARG A 191 20.97 3.34 18.33
N ASP A 192 21.12 4.23 17.32
CA ASP A 192 20.14 4.41 16.25
C ASP A 192 20.09 3.17 15.34
N ARG A 193 21.25 2.55 15.08
CA ARG A 193 21.33 1.26 14.39
C ARG A 193 20.58 0.17 15.16
N ALA A 194 20.76 0.08 16.46
CA ALA A 194 20.05 -0.87 17.29
C ALA A 194 18.53 -0.63 17.29
N LYS A 195 18.08 0.64 17.34
CA LYS A 195 16.66 1.01 17.21
C LYS A 195 16.06 0.63 15.87
N ALA A 196 16.80 0.81 14.79
CA ALA A 196 16.37 0.41 13.46
C ALA A 196 16.19 -1.12 13.37
N ALA A 197 17.11 -1.89 13.94
CA ALA A 197 17.01 -3.36 14.00
C ALA A 197 15.77 -3.80 14.81
N LEU A 198 15.52 -3.17 15.96
CA LEU A 198 14.30 -3.40 16.74
C LEU A 198 13.04 -3.08 15.92
N GLY A 199 13.05 -1.94 15.21
CA GLY A 199 11.93 -1.56 14.36
C GLY A 199 11.63 -2.61 13.27
N MET A 200 12.65 -3.21 12.67
CA MET A 200 12.47 -4.30 11.69
C MET A 200 11.84 -5.54 12.33
N ALA A 201 12.29 -5.96 13.50
CA ALA A 201 11.71 -7.10 14.21
C ALA A 201 10.24 -6.84 14.61
N GLN A 202 9.92 -5.61 15.03
CA GLN A 202 8.55 -5.19 15.34
C GLN A 202 7.63 -5.18 14.10
N VAL A 203 8.16 -4.83 12.90
CA VAL A 203 7.42 -4.93 11.63
C VAL A 203 7.10 -6.39 11.34
N ARG A 204 8.06 -7.31 11.49
CA ARG A 204 7.82 -8.75 11.32
C ARG A 204 6.75 -9.26 12.29
N LEU A 205 6.81 -8.85 13.56
CA LEU A 205 5.80 -9.22 14.55
C LEU A 205 4.40 -8.72 14.15
N ARG A 206 4.29 -7.52 13.63
CA ARG A 206 3.03 -6.99 13.13
C ARG A 206 2.55 -7.75 11.88
N ASP A 207 3.45 -8.06 10.95
CA ASP A 207 3.14 -8.79 9.72
C ASP A 207 2.79 -10.27 9.96
N SER A 208 3.02 -10.81 11.17
CA SER A 208 2.53 -12.13 11.59
C SER A 208 1.02 -12.18 11.82
N THR A 209 0.37 -11.02 11.97
CA THR A 209 -1.09 -10.89 12.03
C THR A 209 -1.61 -10.50 10.66
N ILE A 210 -2.40 -11.37 10.05
CA ILE A 210 -2.92 -11.20 8.71
C ILE A 210 -4.28 -10.53 8.77
N LEU A 211 -4.42 -9.39 8.11
CA LEU A 211 -5.59 -8.51 8.16
C LEU A 211 -6.31 -8.49 6.81
N ALA A 212 -7.63 -8.28 6.85
CA ALA A 212 -8.42 -8.00 5.66
C ALA A 212 -8.05 -6.61 5.08
N PRO A 213 -7.67 -6.51 3.79
CA PRO A 213 -7.31 -5.23 3.18
C PRO A 213 -8.52 -4.32 2.92
N LEU A 214 -9.72 -4.90 2.84
CA LEU A 214 -10.98 -4.19 2.57
C LEU A 214 -12.16 -4.92 3.22
N ALA A 215 -13.32 -4.27 3.27
CA ALA A 215 -14.56 -4.91 3.64
C ALA A 215 -15.02 -5.86 2.53
N ALA A 216 -15.23 -7.14 2.86
CA ALA A 216 -15.43 -8.20 1.87
C ALA A 216 -16.17 -9.41 2.44
N ILE A 217 -16.43 -10.38 1.57
CA ILE A 217 -16.89 -11.71 1.94
C ILE A 217 -15.77 -12.72 1.64
N VAL A 218 -15.54 -13.66 2.52
CA VAL A 218 -14.61 -14.77 2.31
C VAL A 218 -15.22 -15.73 1.29
N LEU A 219 -14.64 -15.78 0.09
CA LEU A 219 -15.10 -16.65 -0.99
C LEU A 219 -14.59 -18.08 -0.79
N ILE A 220 -13.27 -18.21 -0.60
CA ILE A 220 -12.60 -19.52 -0.51
C ILE A 220 -11.52 -19.42 0.59
N LYS A 221 -11.41 -20.48 1.37
CA LYS A 221 -10.33 -20.72 2.31
C LYS A 221 -9.29 -21.65 1.67
N ARG A 222 -8.05 -21.20 1.51
CA ARG A 222 -6.96 -21.92 0.85
C ARG A 222 -6.00 -22.61 1.83
N ALA A 223 -6.00 -22.19 3.10
CA ALA A 223 -5.14 -22.73 4.14
C ALA A 223 -5.95 -23.12 5.39
N GLU A 224 -5.44 -24.07 6.15
CA GLU A 224 -6.04 -24.55 7.39
C GLU A 224 -5.21 -24.17 8.62
N GLN A 225 -5.88 -24.10 9.77
CA GLN A 225 -5.19 -23.89 11.05
C GLN A 225 -4.20 -25.06 11.29
N GLY A 226 -2.96 -24.72 11.69
CA GLY A 226 -1.88 -25.68 11.89
C GLY A 226 -1.00 -25.89 10.66
N GLU A 227 -1.40 -25.43 9.51
CA GLU A 227 -0.64 -25.51 8.26
C GLU A 227 0.52 -24.50 8.24
N VAL A 228 1.58 -24.85 7.52
CA VAL A 228 2.73 -23.94 7.30
C VAL A 228 2.52 -23.24 5.96
N VAL A 229 2.49 -21.91 6.02
CA VAL A 229 2.32 -21.06 4.83
C VAL A 229 3.64 -20.36 4.49
N ASN A 230 3.81 -20.10 3.19
CA ASN A 230 4.95 -19.35 2.65
C ASN A 230 4.50 -17.98 2.15
N PRO A 231 5.42 -17.02 2.02
CA PRO A 231 5.12 -15.71 1.45
C PRO A 231 4.51 -15.83 0.05
N GLY A 232 3.41 -15.09 -0.18
CA GLY A 232 2.68 -15.11 -1.44
C GLY A 232 1.68 -16.27 -1.60
N PHE A 233 1.65 -17.25 -0.70
CA PHE A 233 0.60 -18.28 -0.72
C PHE A 233 -0.71 -17.68 -0.18
N PRO A 234 -1.82 -17.75 -0.95
CA PRO A 234 -3.09 -17.19 -0.52
C PRO A 234 -3.69 -18.04 0.63
N ILE A 235 -4.04 -17.38 1.72
CA ILE A 235 -4.70 -17.99 2.89
C ILE A 235 -6.21 -18.00 2.71
N VAL A 236 -6.75 -16.86 2.27
CA VAL A 236 -8.15 -16.71 1.91
C VAL A 236 -8.28 -15.85 0.66
N VAL A 237 -9.34 -16.09 -0.10
CA VAL A 237 -9.76 -15.26 -1.22
C VAL A 237 -10.99 -14.47 -0.79
N LEU A 238 -10.90 -13.16 -0.91
CA LEU A 238 -11.96 -12.23 -0.57
C LEU A 238 -12.61 -11.67 -1.83
N ILE A 239 -13.90 -11.40 -1.76
CA ILE A 239 -14.64 -10.69 -2.82
C ILE A 239 -15.37 -9.49 -2.24
N ASN A 240 -15.44 -8.40 -3.01
CA ASN A 240 -16.34 -7.30 -2.70
C ASN A 240 -17.73 -7.60 -3.29
N PRO A 241 -18.76 -7.85 -2.47
CA PRO A 241 -20.10 -8.18 -2.96
C PRO A 241 -20.81 -7.00 -3.65
N ASP A 242 -20.30 -5.78 -3.47
CA ASP A 242 -20.86 -4.57 -4.06
C ASP A 242 -20.19 -4.23 -5.42
N ASP A 243 -19.13 -4.98 -5.82
CA ASP A 243 -18.39 -4.80 -7.06
C ASP A 243 -18.50 -6.07 -7.92
N LEU A 244 -19.71 -6.33 -8.41
CA LEU A 244 -19.99 -7.44 -9.30
C LEU A 244 -20.19 -6.95 -10.73
N TRP A 245 -19.78 -7.78 -11.67
CA TRP A 245 -20.08 -7.56 -13.09
C TRP A 245 -20.48 -8.86 -13.75
N LEU A 246 -21.28 -8.73 -14.80
CA LEU A 246 -21.58 -9.84 -15.70
C LEU A 246 -20.56 -9.80 -16.84
N ARG A 247 -19.84 -10.89 -17.06
CA ARG A 247 -19.01 -11.08 -18.23
C ARG A 247 -19.81 -11.84 -19.27
N VAL A 248 -20.04 -11.21 -20.42
CA VAL A 248 -20.71 -11.81 -21.58
C VAL A 248 -19.78 -11.84 -22.77
N TYR A 249 -20.04 -12.76 -23.69
CA TYR A 249 -19.27 -12.94 -24.91
C TYR A 249 -20.11 -12.59 -26.12
N ILE A 250 -19.73 -11.57 -26.84
CA ILE A 250 -20.45 -11.06 -28.00
C ILE A 250 -19.67 -11.38 -29.28
N PRO A 251 -20.34 -11.97 -30.32
CA PRO A 251 -19.71 -12.27 -31.59
C PRO A 251 -19.14 -11.03 -32.28
N GLU A 252 -18.05 -11.21 -33.06
CA GLU A 252 -17.43 -10.12 -33.86
C GLU A 252 -18.44 -9.39 -34.74
N SER A 253 -19.43 -10.10 -35.30
CA SER A 253 -20.48 -9.53 -36.17
C SER A 253 -21.37 -8.51 -35.44
N GLU A 254 -21.46 -8.57 -34.13
CA GLU A 254 -22.41 -7.78 -33.33
C GLU A 254 -21.72 -6.80 -32.37
N ILE A 255 -20.42 -6.95 -32.09
CA ILE A 255 -19.68 -6.09 -31.17
C ILE A 255 -19.71 -4.61 -31.56
N GLY A 256 -19.80 -4.31 -32.87
CA GLY A 256 -19.91 -2.94 -33.37
C GLY A 256 -21.18 -2.21 -32.93
N LEU A 257 -22.18 -2.93 -32.41
CA LEU A 257 -23.43 -2.37 -31.89
C LEU A 257 -23.35 -2.02 -30.41
N VAL A 258 -22.32 -2.51 -29.72
CA VAL A 258 -22.14 -2.32 -28.28
C VAL A 258 -21.17 -1.19 -28.00
N GLY A 259 -21.57 -0.28 -27.12
CA GLY A 259 -20.77 0.87 -26.68
C GLY A 259 -20.66 0.94 -25.16
N ILE A 260 -19.53 1.44 -24.69
CA ILE A 260 -19.34 1.73 -23.26
C ILE A 260 -20.40 2.73 -22.80
N GLY A 261 -21.01 2.43 -21.67
CA GLY A 261 -22.05 3.28 -21.08
C GLY A 261 -23.47 2.90 -21.47
N GLN A 262 -23.68 1.94 -22.37
CA GLN A 262 -25.02 1.44 -22.71
C GLN A 262 -25.65 0.73 -21.49
N ALA A 263 -26.97 0.95 -21.35
CA ALA A 263 -27.77 0.25 -20.35
C ALA A 263 -28.01 -1.22 -20.76
N ALA A 264 -28.00 -2.08 -19.79
CA ALA A 264 -28.29 -3.49 -19.96
C ALA A 264 -29.26 -3.98 -18.86
N ALA A 265 -30.18 -4.82 -19.23
CA ALA A 265 -31.07 -5.50 -18.30
C ALA A 265 -30.56 -6.92 -18.13
N VAL A 266 -30.27 -7.31 -16.87
CA VAL A 266 -29.71 -8.62 -16.54
C VAL A 266 -30.77 -9.45 -15.81
N THR A 267 -30.92 -10.70 -16.19
CA THR A 267 -31.79 -11.69 -15.57
C THR A 267 -30.98 -12.92 -15.16
N VAL A 268 -31.32 -13.50 -14.04
CA VAL A 268 -30.70 -14.74 -13.52
C VAL A 268 -31.80 -15.77 -13.25
N ASP A 269 -31.49 -17.03 -13.49
CA ASP A 269 -32.48 -18.13 -13.34
C ASP A 269 -33.04 -18.23 -11.91
N SER A 270 -32.22 -17.87 -10.91
CA SER A 270 -32.64 -17.86 -9.51
C SER A 270 -33.74 -16.82 -9.20
N PHE A 271 -33.87 -15.78 -10.03
CA PHE A 271 -34.86 -14.69 -9.87
C PHE A 271 -35.53 -14.35 -11.21
N PRO A 272 -36.36 -15.24 -11.79
CA PRO A 272 -36.85 -15.13 -13.16
C PRO A 272 -37.77 -13.93 -13.39
N ASN A 273 -38.41 -13.42 -12.33
CA ASN A 273 -39.33 -12.25 -12.41
C ASN A 273 -38.64 -10.94 -12.07
N ARG A 274 -37.30 -10.94 -11.91
CA ARG A 274 -36.56 -9.75 -11.51
C ARG A 274 -35.50 -9.40 -12.58
N ARG A 275 -35.47 -8.13 -12.94
CA ARG A 275 -34.45 -7.55 -13.80
C ARG A 275 -33.50 -6.71 -12.97
N PHE A 276 -32.22 -6.97 -13.11
CA PHE A 276 -31.16 -6.19 -12.50
C PHE A 276 -30.64 -5.19 -13.53
N GLU A 277 -30.51 -3.95 -13.09
CA GLU A 277 -29.96 -2.91 -13.95
C GLU A 277 -28.44 -3.06 -14.03
N GLY A 278 -27.93 -2.97 -15.25
CA GLY A 278 -26.50 -3.01 -15.54
C GLY A 278 -26.09 -1.94 -16.55
N LYS A 279 -24.80 -1.71 -16.63
CA LYS A 279 -24.20 -0.78 -17.58
C LYS A 279 -22.92 -1.37 -18.14
N VAL A 280 -22.73 -1.29 -19.47
CA VAL A 280 -21.49 -1.70 -20.12
C VAL A 280 -20.35 -0.80 -19.64
N ILE A 281 -19.35 -1.40 -18.97
CA ILE A 281 -18.20 -0.68 -18.40
C ILE A 281 -16.91 -0.94 -19.18
N GLU A 282 -16.79 -2.11 -19.80
CA GLU A 282 -15.57 -2.49 -20.52
C GLU A 282 -15.92 -3.37 -21.71
N ILE A 283 -15.21 -3.19 -22.81
CA ILE A 283 -15.23 -4.06 -23.99
C ILE A 283 -13.78 -4.49 -24.22
N SER A 284 -13.54 -5.82 -24.22
CA SER A 284 -12.19 -6.36 -24.44
C SER A 284 -11.67 -5.94 -25.83
N SER A 285 -10.45 -5.41 -25.86
CA SER A 285 -9.76 -5.09 -27.13
C SER A 285 -9.18 -6.33 -27.82
N LYS A 286 -9.19 -7.47 -27.14
CA LYS A 286 -8.66 -8.74 -27.65
C LYS A 286 -9.81 -9.73 -27.84
N ALA A 287 -9.91 -10.29 -29.04
CA ALA A 287 -10.84 -11.37 -29.31
C ALA A 287 -10.42 -12.65 -28.56
N GLU A 288 -11.40 -13.34 -28.04
CA GLU A 288 -11.25 -14.63 -27.38
C GLU A 288 -11.93 -15.71 -28.25
N PHE A 289 -11.47 -16.95 -28.08
CA PHE A 289 -12.15 -18.08 -28.71
C PHE A 289 -13.22 -18.60 -27.76
N THR A 290 -14.43 -18.86 -28.25
CA THR A 290 -15.47 -19.44 -27.40
C THR A 290 -14.97 -20.72 -26.73
N PRO A 291 -15.04 -20.83 -25.40
CA PRO A 291 -14.61 -22.02 -24.66
C PRO A 291 -15.67 -23.15 -24.82
N ARG A 292 -15.94 -23.59 -26.03
CA ARG A 292 -16.76 -24.81 -26.28
C ARG A 292 -15.87 -25.95 -26.73
N THR A 293 -15.85 -27.01 -25.97
CA THR A 293 -15.30 -28.32 -26.38
C THR A 293 -16.18 -28.85 -27.51
N VAL A 294 -15.80 -28.61 -28.76
CA VAL A 294 -16.60 -29.04 -29.91
C VAL A 294 -15.95 -30.25 -30.54
N GLN A 295 -16.72 -31.34 -30.67
CA GLN A 295 -16.26 -32.61 -31.22
C GLN A 295 -16.42 -32.72 -32.75
N THR A 296 -16.79 -31.66 -33.48
CA THR A 296 -17.03 -31.75 -34.93
C THR A 296 -16.23 -30.72 -35.73
N LYS A 297 -15.60 -31.23 -36.82
CA LYS A 297 -14.72 -30.47 -37.75
C LYS A 297 -15.38 -29.34 -38.55
N LYS A 298 -16.65 -28.98 -38.31
CA LYS A 298 -17.42 -27.99 -39.11
C LYS A 298 -17.76 -26.70 -38.40
N GLU A 299 -17.49 -26.55 -37.09
CA GLU A 299 -17.74 -25.29 -36.43
C GLU A 299 -16.44 -24.45 -36.45
N ARG A 300 -16.49 -23.45 -37.31
CA ARG A 300 -15.47 -22.37 -37.31
C ARG A 300 -15.41 -21.76 -35.90
N VAL A 301 -14.24 -21.63 -35.38
CA VAL A 301 -13.95 -20.93 -34.14
C VAL A 301 -14.53 -19.52 -34.29
N ASN A 302 -15.65 -19.24 -33.64
CA ASN A 302 -16.25 -17.91 -33.67
C ASN A 302 -15.45 -17.03 -32.72
N LEU A 303 -14.88 -15.98 -33.28
CA LEU A 303 -14.25 -14.91 -32.49
C LEU A 303 -15.33 -14.16 -31.70
N VAL A 304 -15.12 -14.07 -30.41
CA VAL A 304 -16.01 -13.34 -29.50
C VAL A 304 -15.21 -12.29 -28.72
N PHE A 305 -15.88 -11.24 -28.33
CA PHE A 305 -15.31 -10.21 -27.48
C PHE A 305 -15.97 -10.24 -26.10
N GLY A 306 -15.14 -10.27 -25.06
CA GLY A 306 -15.61 -10.16 -23.70
C GLY A 306 -16.12 -8.74 -23.41
N VAL A 307 -17.34 -8.65 -22.90
CA VAL A 307 -17.95 -7.40 -22.45
C VAL A 307 -18.28 -7.52 -20.98
N LYS A 308 -17.85 -6.52 -20.18
CA LYS A 308 -18.21 -6.44 -18.76
C LYS A 308 -19.35 -5.46 -18.58
N ILE A 309 -20.36 -5.90 -17.86
CA ILE A 309 -21.56 -5.12 -17.51
C ILE A 309 -21.59 -5.03 -15.99
N SER A 310 -21.45 -3.81 -15.44
CA SER A 310 -21.58 -3.59 -14.00
C SER A 310 -22.99 -3.94 -13.53
N LEU A 311 -23.11 -4.47 -12.31
CA LEU A 311 -24.37 -4.87 -11.71
C LEU A 311 -24.63 -4.10 -10.42
N ASP A 312 -25.86 -3.65 -10.22
CA ASP A 312 -26.29 -3.12 -8.92
C ASP A 312 -26.71 -4.30 -8.02
N ASN A 313 -25.91 -4.61 -6.99
CA ASN A 313 -26.16 -5.69 -6.05
C ASN A 313 -26.41 -5.22 -4.62
N ARG A 314 -26.99 -4.04 -4.41
CA ARG A 314 -27.26 -3.46 -3.08
C ARG A 314 -28.05 -4.40 -2.15
N GLU A 315 -28.87 -5.25 -2.70
CA GLU A 315 -29.62 -6.26 -1.94
C GLU A 315 -28.83 -7.56 -1.70
N ARG A 316 -27.61 -7.68 -2.23
CA ARG A 316 -26.71 -8.84 -2.08
C ARG A 316 -27.31 -10.18 -2.50
N LEU A 317 -28.20 -10.17 -3.49
CA LEU A 317 -28.86 -11.34 -4.05
C LEU A 317 -27.99 -12.08 -5.07
N LEU A 318 -27.21 -11.32 -5.84
CA LEU A 318 -26.33 -11.86 -6.86
C LEU A 318 -25.04 -12.39 -6.22
N LYS A 319 -24.56 -13.53 -6.74
CA LYS A 319 -23.31 -14.17 -6.29
C LYS A 319 -22.40 -14.45 -7.49
N PRO A 320 -21.09 -14.37 -7.33
CA PRO A 320 -20.14 -14.81 -8.34
C PRO A 320 -20.39 -16.28 -8.72
N GLY A 321 -20.20 -16.61 -9.99
CA GLY A 321 -20.46 -17.93 -10.54
C GLY A 321 -21.90 -18.17 -11.01
N MET A 322 -22.86 -17.27 -10.74
CA MET A 322 -24.22 -17.39 -11.24
C MET A 322 -24.23 -17.16 -12.76
N PRO A 323 -24.87 -18.06 -13.55
CA PRO A 323 -25.19 -17.80 -14.94
C PRO A 323 -26.25 -16.70 -15.03
N ALA A 324 -26.11 -15.84 -16.03
CA ALA A 324 -27.08 -14.75 -16.25
C ALA A 324 -27.19 -14.44 -17.75
N ASP A 325 -28.40 -14.03 -18.15
CA ASP A 325 -28.70 -13.50 -19.45
C ASP A 325 -28.80 -11.99 -19.38
N THR A 326 -28.37 -11.32 -20.45
CA THR A 326 -28.48 -9.88 -20.54
C THR A 326 -29.08 -9.44 -21.86
N GLU A 327 -29.88 -8.38 -21.80
CA GLU A 327 -30.38 -7.66 -22.95
C GLU A 327 -29.72 -6.27 -22.96
N ILE A 328 -28.72 -6.06 -23.82
CA ILE A 328 -28.04 -4.77 -23.98
C ILE A 328 -28.90 -3.88 -24.88
N MET A 329 -29.26 -2.70 -24.41
CA MET A 329 -30.04 -1.74 -25.16
C MET A 329 -29.22 -1.14 -26.29
N VAL A 330 -29.39 -1.66 -27.48
CA VAL A 330 -28.75 -1.10 -28.69
C VAL A 330 -29.53 0.14 -29.08
N GLY A 331 -28.99 1.32 -28.79
CA GLY A 331 -29.57 2.57 -29.26
C GLY A 331 -29.53 2.63 -30.79
N SER A 332 -30.62 3.07 -31.43
CA SER A 332 -30.61 3.39 -32.85
C SER A 332 -29.51 4.42 -33.10
N GLY A 333 -28.34 3.95 -33.56
CA GLY A 333 -27.13 4.73 -33.70
C GLY A 333 -27.29 5.88 -34.67
N GLY A 334 -27.42 7.05 -34.11
CA GLY A 334 -27.16 8.28 -34.84
C GLY A 334 -25.67 8.34 -35.21
N THR A 335 -25.38 8.12 -36.45
CA THR A 335 -24.07 8.35 -37.06
C THR A 335 -23.69 9.83 -36.90
N GLN A 336 -23.08 10.20 -35.77
CA GLN A 336 -22.37 11.49 -35.70
C GLN A 336 -21.03 11.36 -36.43
N ARG A 337 -21.09 11.50 -37.74
CA ARG A 337 -19.95 11.91 -38.57
C ARG A 337 -19.53 13.32 -38.14
N THR A 338 -18.65 13.43 -37.17
CA THR A 338 -17.89 14.67 -36.97
C THR A 338 -16.87 14.80 -38.08
N SER A 339 -17.30 15.45 -39.19
CA SER A 339 -16.39 15.97 -40.18
C SER A 339 -15.64 17.19 -39.59
N ARG A 340 -14.62 17.00 -38.84
CA ARG A 340 -13.59 18.01 -38.61
C ARG A 340 -12.59 17.95 -39.78
N ARG A 341 -12.87 18.68 -40.85
CA ARG A 341 -11.85 19.14 -41.77
C ARG A 341 -10.93 20.09 -41.03
N SER A 342 -9.82 19.57 -40.55
CA SER A 342 -8.66 20.37 -40.15
C SER A 342 -7.79 20.58 -41.38
N SER A 343 -7.95 21.75 -42.04
CA SER A 343 -7.00 22.26 -43.02
C SER A 343 -5.75 22.76 -42.27
N ALA A 344 -4.81 21.88 -42.00
CA ALA A 344 -3.47 22.28 -41.61
C ALA A 344 -2.66 22.60 -42.88
N ARG A 345 -2.48 23.89 -43.12
CA ARG A 345 -1.57 24.46 -44.12
C ARG A 345 -0.14 24.18 -43.69
N TRP A 346 0.55 23.38 -44.47
CA TRP A 346 2.01 23.16 -44.34
C TRP A 346 2.72 24.40 -44.92
N SER A 347 3.54 25.07 -44.14
CA SER A 347 4.53 26.07 -44.59
C SER A 347 5.90 25.45 -44.46
N PRO A 348 6.76 25.52 -45.52
CA PRO A 348 8.12 25.04 -45.42
C PRO A 348 9.00 26.09 -44.72
N ILE A 349 9.77 25.68 -43.75
CA ILE A 349 10.85 26.46 -43.14
C ILE A 349 12.12 26.17 -43.93
N ASN A 350 12.60 27.18 -44.65
CA ASN A 350 13.95 27.32 -45.12
C ASN A 350 14.78 27.93 -44.00
N GLY A 351 15.97 27.38 -43.77
CA GLY A 351 17.02 27.96 -42.93
C GLY A 351 17.88 26.89 -42.29
#